data_bb059d3d11c9d244006b6fd6ccfa971b
#
_entry.id   bb059d3d11c9d244006b6fd6ccfa971b
#
_cell.length_a   1.000
_cell.length_b   1.000
_cell.length_c   1.000
_cell.angle_alpha   90.00
_cell.angle_beta   90.00
_cell.angle_gamma   90.00
#
_symmetry.space_group_name_H-M   'P 1'
#
loop_
_entity.id
_entity.type
_entity.pdbx_description
1 polymer ?
#
loop_
_entity_poly.entity_id
_entity_poly.type
_entity_poly.pdbx_seq_one_letter_code
_entity_poly.pdbx_strand_id
1 'polypeptide(L)'
;NKFGNGYLGRDLSGSGWGLKWDYIIVHESGHEWFANNITTKDIADMWVHEGFTDYSETLFTEYYYGIEAGNDYNFGIRKNIQNESPIIGLYGVNKEGSNDMYTKGANLLHTIRHAINNDSLFRQILRGLNKDFYHQTVTTQQVESYISKASHTNFQKTFDQYLRTVQIPQLDYFVDSAAAKLTYRWANCIDGFDMPITILATGKKLQPSTKFKTIKLDATELKWFKKANIERQYYIKTQQLISNP
;
A
#
# COMPACT_ATOMS: atom_id res chain seq x y z
N ASN A 1 6.30 -7.78 30.64
CA ASN A 1 6.78 -7.65 29.26
C ASN A 1 7.86 -6.59 29.22
N LYS A 2 9.03 -6.91 28.67
CA LYS A 2 10.01 -5.87 28.35
C LYS A 2 9.55 -5.22 27.06
N PHE A 3 9.11 -3.97 27.14
CA PHE A 3 8.92 -3.11 26.00
C PHE A 3 10.20 -3.17 25.13
N GLY A 4 10.07 -3.51 23.86
CA GLY A 4 11.22 -3.62 22.96
C GLY A 4 11.63 -5.04 22.56
N ASN A 5 10.89 -6.09 22.96
CA ASN A 5 11.16 -7.46 22.52
C ASN A 5 10.07 -8.05 21.62
N GLY A 6 9.23 -7.22 21.03
CA GLY A 6 8.00 -7.65 20.35
C GLY A 6 6.95 -8.16 21.33
N TYR A 7 5.69 -8.26 20.88
CA TYR A 7 4.65 -8.85 21.71
C TYR A 7 4.88 -10.37 21.85
N LEU A 8 5.12 -10.82 23.07
CA LEU A 8 5.46 -12.23 23.37
C LEU A 8 6.65 -12.78 22.55
N GLY A 9 7.62 -11.92 22.19
CA GLY A 9 8.76 -12.32 21.38
C GLY A 9 8.47 -12.58 19.92
N ARG A 10 7.29 -12.12 19.40
CA ARG A 10 6.89 -12.31 18.01
C ARG A 10 7.35 -11.14 17.13
N ASP A 11 7.84 -11.47 15.96
CA ASP A 11 8.06 -10.54 14.87
C ASP A 11 7.06 -10.84 13.75
N LEU A 12 6.00 -10.04 13.63
CA LEU A 12 4.97 -10.22 12.59
C LEU A 12 5.55 -10.06 11.20
N SER A 13 6.54 -9.18 11.04
CA SER A 13 7.17 -8.92 9.74
C SER A 13 8.21 -9.96 9.34
N GLY A 14 8.86 -10.61 10.30
CA GLY A 14 10.02 -11.46 10.06
C GLY A 14 11.25 -10.68 9.57
N SER A 15 11.22 -9.35 9.62
CA SER A 15 12.33 -8.48 9.23
C SER A 15 13.34 -8.24 10.36
N GLY A 16 13.00 -8.63 11.58
CA GLY A 16 13.74 -8.33 12.81
C GLY A 16 13.34 -6.99 13.46
N TRP A 17 12.70 -6.09 12.72
CA TRP A 17 12.28 -4.79 13.26
C TRP A 17 11.16 -4.93 14.29
N GLY A 18 10.19 -5.82 14.07
CA GLY A 18 9.10 -6.08 14.99
C GLY A 18 9.51 -6.62 16.36
N LEU A 19 10.76 -7.08 16.53
CA LEU A 19 11.30 -7.48 17.85
C LEU A 19 11.74 -6.28 18.69
N LYS A 20 11.86 -5.09 18.12
CA LYS A 20 12.36 -3.90 18.82
C LYS A 20 11.29 -3.12 19.57
N TRP A 21 10.03 -3.42 19.32
CA TRP A 21 8.87 -2.72 19.89
C TRP A 21 7.68 -3.68 20.03
N ASP A 22 6.66 -3.28 20.75
CA ASP A 22 5.46 -4.10 20.99
C ASP A 22 4.37 -3.70 20.03
N TYR A 23 4.12 -4.53 19.01
CA TYR A 23 3.18 -4.22 17.94
C TYR A 23 1.76 -4.00 18.44
N ILE A 24 1.31 -4.79 19.45
CA ILE A 24 -0.08 -4.65 19.92
C ILE A 24 -0.32 -3.28 20.59
N ILE A 25 0.66 -2.75 21.31
CA ILE A 25 0.54 -1.43 21.93
C ILE A 25 0.48 -0.34 20.86
N VAL A 26 1.31 -0.43 19.82
CA VAL A 26 1.31 0.54 18.73
C VAL A 26 0.02 0.43 17.92
N HIS A 27 -0.41 -0.79 17.61
CA HIS A 27 -1.64 -1.09 16.90
C HIS A 27 -2.84 -0.51 17.66
N GLU A 28 -3.06 -0.91 18.91
CA GLU A 28 -4.20 -0.44 19.70
C GLU A 28 -4.17 1.07 19.94
N SER A 29 -2.98 1.67 20.03
CA SER A 29 -2.87 3.14 20.09
C SER A 29 -3.30 3.81 18.78
N GLY A 30 -3.10 3.17 17.64
CA GLY A 30 -3.53 3.66 16.32
C GLY A 30 -5.05 3.77 16.20
N HIS A 31 -5.80 2.94 16.92
CA HIS A 31 -7.25 2.98 16.95
C HIS A 31 -7.82 4.28 17.55
N GLU A 32 -7.04 5.07 18.28
CA GLU A 32 -7.47 6.42 18.69
C GLU A 32 -7.79 7.32 17.51
N TRP A 33 -7.06 7.16 16.38
CA TRP A 33 -7.28 7.93 15.16
C TRP A 33 -8.21 7.23 14.18
N PHE A 34 -8.11 5.89 14.06
CA PHE A 34 -8.85 5.08 13.09
C PHE A 34 -9.64 3.98 13.83
N ALA A 35 -10.74 4.32 14.34
CA ALA A 35 -11.86 3.66 15.01
C ALA A 35 -12.55 4.65 15.96
N ASN A 36 -11.81 5.20 16.95
CA ASN A 36 -12.41 6.09 17.96
C ASN A 36 -12.70 7.48 17.39
N ASN A 37 -11.78 8.04 16.59
CA ASN A 37 -11.99 9.33 15.95
C ASN A 37 -12.76 9.20 14.62
N ILE A 38 -12.35 8.28 13.75
CA ILE A 38 -13.01 8.00 12.48
C ILE A 38 -13.60 6.60 12.55
N THR A 39 -14.91 6.48 12.68
CA THR A 39 -15.61 5.21 12.82
C THR A 39 -16.28 4.82 11.51
N THR A 40 -16.26 3.55 11.13
CA THR A 40 -16.98 3.07 9.95
C THR A 40 -18.49 2.99 10.21
N LYS A 41 -19.29 3.34 9.19
CA LYS A 41 -20.75 3.27 9.26
C LYS A 41 -21.26 1.83 9.25
N ASP A 42 -20.53 0.93 8.61
CA ASP A 42 -20.83 -0.49 8.50
C ASP A 42 -19.57 -1.30 8.78
N ILE A 43 -19.72 -2.42 9.46
CA ILE A 43 -18.62 -3.32 9.79
C ILE A 43 -17.94 -3.92 8.53
N ALA A 44 -18.61 -3.90 7.39
CA ALA A 44 -18.03 -4.27 6.11
C ALA A 44 -16.82 -3.40 5.71
N ASP A 45 -16.72 -2.18 6.28
CA ASP A 45 -15.68 -1.19 6.01
C ASP A 45 -14.53 -1.22 7.04
N MET A 46 -14.41 -2.28 7.85
CA MET A 46 -13.45 -2.36 8.96
C MET A 46 -11.99 -2.17 8.55
N TRP A 47 -11.66 -2.32 7.28
CA TRP A 47 -10.30 -2.01 6.80
C TRP A 47 -9.87 -0.55 7.08
N VAL A 48 -10.84 0.37 7.22
CA VAL A 48 -10.55 1.77 7.61
C VAL A 48 -10.04 1.82 9.04
N HIS A 49 -10.52 0.95 9.94
CA HIS A 49 -9.95 0.82 11.27
C HIS A 49 -8.63 0.06 11.21
N GLU A 50 -8.66 -1.17 10.74
CA GLU A 50 -7.57 -2.12 10.87
C GLU A 50 -6.41 -1.83 9.92
N GLY A 51 -6.69 -1.50 8.67
CA GLY A 51 -5.65 -1.24 7.67
C GLY A 51 -4.84 0.03 7.97
N PHE A 52 -5.50 1.10 8.43
CA PHE A 52 -4.80 2.32 8.83
C PHE A 52 -4.02 2.12 10.14
N THR A 53 -4.59 1.37 11.06
CA THR A 53 -3.94 1.07 12.35
C THR A 53 -2.73 0.14 12.15
N ASP A 54 -2.85 -0.90 11.33
CA ASP A 54 -1.73 -1.76 10.94
C ASP A 54 -0.64 -0.96 10.20
N TYR A 55 -1.03 0.02 9.39
CA TYR A 55 -0.08 0.93 8.75
C TYR A 55 0.63 1.87 9.74
N SER A 56 0.02 2.17 10.87
CA SER A 56 0.65 2.94 11.95
C SER A 56 1.88 2.23 12.51
N GLU A 57 1.92 0.91 12.49
CA GLU A 57 3.10 0.09 12.84
C GLU A 57 4.26 0.35 11.89
N THR A 58 3.97 0.45 10.57
CA THR A 58 4.96 0.82 9.55
C THR A 58 5.51 2.23 9.81
N LEU A 59 4.63 3.20 10.08
CA LEU A 59 5.02 4.58 10.38
C LEU A 59 5.81 4.71 11.67
N PHE A 60 5.46 3.94 12.71
CA PHE A 60 6.21 3.85 13.96
C PHE A 60 7.62 3.31 13.71
N THR A 61 7.73 2.23 12.96
CA THR A 61 9.03 1.62 12.61
C THR A 61 9.89 2.63 11.83
N GLU A 62 9.30 3.33 10.86
CA GLU A 62 9.99 4.36 10.10
C GLU A 62 10.49 5.51 10.99
N TYR A 63 9.64 5.98 11.90
CA TYR A 63 9.96 7.11 12.76
C TYR A 63 11.16 6.84 13.67
N TYR A 64 11.23 5.65 14.26
CA TYR A 64 12.29 5.31 15.21
C TYR A 64 13.54 4.69 14.56
N TYR A 65 13.40 4.04 13.40
CA TYR A 65 14.49 3.25 12.80
C TYR A 65 14.80 3.63 11.35
N GLY A 66 14.10 4.59 10.78
CA GLY A 66 14.32 5.11 9.44
C GLY A 66 13.42 4.47 8.38
N ILE A 67 13.35 5.14 7.21
CA ILE A 67 12.42 4.80 6.12
C ILE A 67 12.63 3.36 5.59
N GLU A 68 13.87 2.89 5.55
CA GLU A 68 14.19 1.54 5.08
C GLU A 68 13.65 0.47 6.04
N ALA A 69 13.70 0.75 7.35
CA ALA A 69 13.12 -0.14 8.35
C ALA A 69 11.59 -0.23 8.24
N GLY A 70 10.93 0.91 7.99
CA GLY A 70 9.49 0.95 7.72
C GLY A 70 9.13 0.15 6.46
N ASN A 71 9.89 0.33 5.38
CA ASN A 71 9.71 -0.44 4.14
C ASN A 71 9.90 -1.94 4.37
N ASP A 72 10.94 -2.35 5.12
CA ASP A 72 11.19 -3.76 5.45
C ASP A 72 10.07 -4.35 6.29
N TYR A 73 9.57 -3.61 7.29
CA TYR A 73 8.45 -4.03 8.12
C TYR A 73 7.20 -4.25 7.28
N ASN A 74 6.80 -3.26 6.49
CA ASN A 74 5.61 -3.35 5.63
C ASN A 74 5.72 -4.48 4.60
N PHE A 75 6.88 -4.63 3.96
CA PHE A 75 7.14 -5.74 3.04
C PHE A 75 7.05 -7.08 3.75
N GLY A 76 7.61 -7.18 4.95
CA GLY A 76 7.67 -8.42 5.72
C GLY A 76 6.31 -8.94 6.19
N ILE A 77 5.38 -8.05 6.56
CA ILE A 77 4.03 -8.47 6.99
C ILE A 77 3.19 -9.05 5.86
N ARG A 78 3.56 -8.86 4.58
CA ARG A 78 2.84 -9.43 3.40
C ARG A 78 2.67 -10.94 3.44
N LYS A 79 3.56 -11.66 4.11
CA LYS A 79 3.46 -13.11 4.29
C LYS A 79 2.17 -13.54 5.00
N ASN A 80 1.53 -12.62 5.72
CA ASN A 80 0.29 -12.86 6.45
C ASN A 80 -0.97 -12.63 5.57
N ILE A 81 -0.83 -12.09 4.35
CA ILE A 81 -1.92 -11.84 3.42
C ILE A 81 -2.33 -13.16 2.77
N GLN A 82 -3.61 -13.50 2.84
CA GLN A 82 -4.16 -14.76 2.33
C GLN A 82 -4.76 -14.62 0.93
N ASN A 83 -5.40 -13.49 0.61
CA ASN A 83 -6.11 -13.26 -0.65
C ASN A 83 -7.17 -14.33 -0.98
N GLU A 84 -7.89 -14.84 0.02
CA GLU A 84 -8.96 -15.82 -0.18
C GLU A 84 -10.30 -15.18 -0.51
N SER A 85 -10.54 -13.98 0.03
CA SER A 85 -11.76 -13.21 -0.21
C SER A 85 -11.49 -11.72 -0.14
N PRO A 86 -12.39 -10.88 -0.72
CA PRO A 86 -12.24 -9.42 -0.66
C PRO A 86 -12.16 -8.87 0.76
N ILE A 87 -11.46 -7.73 0.90
CA ILE A 87 -11.34 -7.02 2.18
C ILE A 87 -12.68 -6.44 2.62
N ILE A 88 -13.45 -5.87 1.66
CA ILE A 88 -14.76 -5.31 1.98
C ILE A 88 -15.79 -6.43 2.08
N GLY A 89 -16.51 -6.46 3.19
CA GLY A 89 -17.58 -7.41 3.45
C GLY A 89 -18.91 -7.05 2.77
N LEU A 90 -19.96 -7.78 3.14
CA LEU A 90 -21.32 -7.47 2.69
C LEU A 90 -21.95 -6.43 3.60
N TYR A 91 -22.47 -5.35 3.01
CA TYR A 91 -23.13 -4.30 3.77
C TYR A 91 -24.50 -4.74 4.32
N GLY A 92 -24.84 -4.20 5.48
CA GLY A 92 -26.16 -4.36 6.10
C GLY A 92 -26.44 -5.73 6.72
N VAL A 93 -25.42 -6.60 6.86
CA VAL A 93 -25.57 -7.97 7.39
C VAL A 93 -24.69 -8.25 8.61
N ASN A 94 -24.11 -7.23 9.22
CA ASN A 94 -23.23 -7.34 10.40
C ASN A 94 -22.11 -8.39 10.20
N LYS A 95 -21.45 -8.34 9.04
CA LYS A 95 -20.37 -9.26 8.68
C LYS A 95 -19.17 -8.48 8.19
N GLU A 96 -18.04 -8.69 8.83
CA GLU A 96 -16.75 -8.18 8.39
C GLU A 96 -16.34 -8.77 7.03
N GLY A 97 -15.39 -8.10 6.38
CA GLY A 97 -14.66 -8.67 5.25
C GLY A 97 -13.61 -9.69 5.69
N SER A 98 -12.61 -9.93 4.83
CA SER A 98 -11.54 -10.86 5.17
C SER A 98 -10.54 -10.25 6.16
N ASN A 99 -9.81 -11.11 6.88
CA ASN A 99 -8.71 -10.72 7.75
C ASN A 99 -7.58 -9.99 7.02
N ASP A 100 -7.57 -10.00 5.70
CA ASP A 100 -6.66 -9.19 4.89
C ASP A 100 -6.89 -7.68 5.05
N MET A 101 -7.98 -7.27 5.72
CA MET A 101 -8.23 -5.88 6.10
C MET A 101 -7.07 -5.25 6.89
N TYR A 102 -6.34 -6.03 7.68
CA TYR A 102 -5.12 -5.63 8.39
C TYR A 102 -3.95 -5.44 7.42
N THR A 103 -3.27 -6.49 7.13
CA THR A 103 -1.97 -6.46 6.43
C THR A 103 -2.06 -6.07 4.97
N LYS A 104 -3.09 -6.48 4.22
CA LYS A 104 -3.31 -6.03 2.85
C LYS A 104 -3.80 -4.59 2.82
N GLY A 105 -4.64 -4.17 3.80
CA GLY A 105 -5.03 -2.79 4.00
C GLY A 105 -3.82 -1.86 4.21
N ALA A 106 -2.91 -2.23 5.12
CA ALA A 106 -1.67 -1.50 5.36
C ALA A 106 -0.77 -1.44 4.11
N ASN A 107 -0.66 -2.55 3.37
CA ASN A 107 0.11 -2.60 2.13
C ASN A 107 -0.51 -1.77 1.00
N LEU A 108 -1.84 -1.65 0.95
CA LEU A 108 -2.52 -0.72 0.04
C LEU A 108 -2.15 0.73 0.35
N LEU A 109 -2.17 1.12 1.63
CA LEU A 109 -1.80 2.48 2.04
C LEU A 109 -0.33 2.79 1.72
N HIS A 110 0.56 1.83 1.94
CA HIS A 110 1.97 1.94 1.56
C HIS A 110 2.14 2.10 0.05
N THR A 111 1.41 1.31 -0.73
CA THR A 111 1.37 1.39 -2.20
C THR A 111 0.90 2.77 -2.67
N ILE A 112 -0.19 3.30 -2.10
CA ILE A 112 -0.72 4.64 -2.42
C ILE A 112 0.30 5.73 -2.06
N ARG A 113 0.95 5.65 -0.90
CA ARG A 113 2.02 6.58 -0.50
C ARG A 113 3.12 6.67 -1.55
N HIS A 114 3.61 5.52 -2.01
CA HIS A 114 4.67 5.47 -3.04
C HIS A 114 4.17 5.89 -4.43
N ALA A 115 2.91 5.65 -4.75
CA ALA A 115 2.28 6.15 -5.98
C ALA A 115 2.11 7.67 -5.97
N ILE A 116 1.80 8.27 -4.81
CA ILE A 116 1.81 9.73 -4.60
C ILE A 116 3.22 10.30 -4.75
N ASN A 117 4.22 9.58 -4.22
CA ASN A 117 5.63 9.98 -4.19
C ASN A 117 5.87 11.38 -3.59
N ASN A 118 5.17 11.67 -2.51
CA ASN A 118 5.31 12.90 -1.73
C ASN A 118 4.91 12.64 -0.28
N ASP A 119 5.90 12.37 0.56
CA ASP A 119 5.69 12.01 1.97
C ASP A 119 5.05 13.14 2.78
N SER A 120 5.38 14.39 2.47
CA SER A 120 4.76 15.54 3.13
C SER A 120 3.26 15.60 2.82
N LEU A 121 2.88 15.42 1.55
CA LEU A 121 1.48 15.38 1.13
C LEU A 121 0.76 14.19 1.73
N PHE A 122 1.38 13.00 1.73
CA PHE A 122 0.77 11.80 2.32
C PHE A 122 0.48 11.98 3.82
N ARG A 123 1.42 12.56 4.58
CA ARG A 123 1.18 12.91 5.99
C ARG A 123 0.08 13.95 6.18
N GLN A 124 -0.01 14.93 5.27
CA GLN A 124 -1.13 15.89 5.29
C GLN A 124 -2.46 15.22 5.02
N ILE A 125 -2.53 14.23 4.12
CA ILE A 125 -3.72 13.43 3.86
C ILE A 125 -4.17 12.68 5.12
N LEU A 126 -3.25 11.98 5.82
CA LEU A 126 -3.59 11.26 7.06
C LEU A 126 -4.09 12.20 8.16
N ARG A 127 -3.46 13.36 8.34
CA ARG A 127 -3.91 14.37 9.30
C ARG A 127 -5.23 15.01 8.89
N GLY A 128 -5.41 15.25 7.59
CA GLY A 128 -6.62 15.83 7.05
C GLY A 128 -7.83 14.91 7.20
N LEU A 129 -7.67 13.59 6.97
CA LEU A 129 -8.70 12.60 7.27
C LEU A 129 -9.18 12.75 8.72
N ASN A 130 -8.23 12.77 9.67
CA ASN A 130 -8.54 12.88 11.10
C ASN A 130 -9.16 14.21 11.51
N LYS A 131 -8.87 15.29 10.80
CA LYS A 131 -9.45 16.62 11.04
C LYS A 131 -10.84 16.72 10.44
N ASP A 132 -11.00 16.32 9.18
CA ASP A 132 -12.21 16.58 8.40
C ASP A 132 -13.32 15.57 8.73
N PHE A 133 -12.96 14.36 9.18
CA PHE A 133 -13.89 13.34 9.69
C PHE A 133 -13.85 13.21 11.22
N TYR A 134 -13.47 14.26 11.92
CA TYR A 134 -13.36 14.26 13.37
C TYR A 134 -14.67 13.83 14.05
N HIS A 135 -14.63 12.76 14.83
CA HIS A 135 -15.76 12.12 15.50
C HIS A 135 -16.98 11.86 14.59
N GLN A 136 -16.70 11.42 13.35
CA GLN A 136 -17.75 11.09 12.39
C GLN A 136 -17.72 9.62 12.01
N THR A 137 -18.89 9.11 11.60
CA THR A 137 -18.98 7.82 10.91
C THR A 137 -18.79 8.01 9.42
N VAL A 138 -17.94 7.17 8.82
CA VAL A 138 -17.58 7.23 7.40
C VAL A 138 -17.86 5.92 6.67
N THR A 139 -17.96 5.99 5.36
CA THR A 139 -17.92 4.83 4.47
C THR A 139 -16.53 4.72 3.82
N THR A 140 -16.16 3.54 3.37
CA THR A 140 -14.96 3.34 2.53
C THR A 140 -14.90 4.33 1.38
N GLN A 141 -16.02 4.56 0.66
CA GLN A 141 -16.05 5.47 -0.47
C GLN A 141 -15.71 6.92 -0.11
N GLN A 142 -16.09 7.39 1.09
CA GLN A 142 -15.72 8.73 1.56
C GLN A 142 -14.20 8.83 1.78
N VAL A 143 -13.59 7.80 2.37
CA VAL A 143 -12.14 7.73 2.60
C VAL A 143 -11.37 7.66 1.27
N GLU A 144 -11.79 6.78 0.34
CA GLU A 144 -11.23 6.66 -1.01
C GLU A 144 -11.28 7.99 -1.78
N SER A 145 -12.45 8.64 -1.75
CA SER A 145 -12.68 9.93 -2.41
C SER A 145 -11.81 11.03 -1.82
N TYR A 146 -11.67 11.05 -0.48
CA TYR A 146 -10.82 12.00 0.22
C TYR A 146 -9.35 11.86 -0.21
N ILE A 147 -8.81 10.64 -0.17
CA ILE A 147 -7.42 10.37 -0.54
C ILE A 147 -7.19 10.74 -2.01
N SER A 148 -8.08 10.36 -2.92
CA SER A 148 -7.97 10.67 -4.34
C SER A 148 -7.98 12.18 -4.59
N LYS A 149 -8.90 12.92 -3.96
CA LYS A 149 -9.00 14.37 -4.09
C LYS A 149 -7.77 15.08 -3.51
N ALA A 150 -7.39 14.74 -2.30
CA ALA A 150 -6.28 15.41 -1.60
C ALA A 150 -4.91 15.11 -2.24
N SER A 151 -4.75 13.96 -2.88
CA SER A 151 -3.53 13.58 -3.60
C SER A 151 -3.48 14.10 -5.05
N HIS A 152 -4.57 14.67 -5.56
CA HIS A 152 -4.74 15.02 -6.98
C HIS A 152 -4.51 13.84 -7.94
N THR A 153 -4.76 12.62 -7.47
CA THR A 153 -4.60 11.37 -8.23
C THR A 153 -5.85 10.52 -8.06
N ASN A 154 -6.46 10.09 -9.16
CA ASN A 154 -7.60 9.19 -9.07
C ASN A 154 -7.13 7.78 -8.72
N PHE A 155 -7.38 7.34 -7.49
CA PHE A 155 -7.06 6.00 -7.01
C PHE A 155 -8.26 5.04 -7.02
N GLN A 156 -9.40 5.40 -7.66
CA GLN A 156 -10.59 4.56 -7.64
C GLN A 156 -10.30 3.12 -8.07
N LYS A 157 -9.60 2.94 -9.21
CA LYS A 157 -9.25 1.62 -9.71
C LYS A 157 -8.24 0.89 -8.82
N THR A 158 -7.38 1.63 -8.14
CA THR A 158 -6.46 1.06 -7.14
C THR A 158 -7.24 0.52 -5.94
N PHE A 159 -8.17 1.30 -5.40
CA PHE A 159 -9.04 0.84 -4.31
C PHE A 159 -9.91 -0.35 -4.74
N ASP A 160 -10.55 -0.29 -5.91
CA ASP A 160 -11.35 -1.40 -6.44
C ASP A 160 -10.54 -2.69 -6.52
N GLN A 161 -9.31 -2.61 -7.04
CA GLN A 161 -8.40 -3.74 -7.17
C GLN A 161 -8.07 -4.39 -5.82
N TYR A 162 -7.62 -3.59 -4.85
CA TYR A 162 -7.11 -4.14 -3.60
C TYR A 162 -8.19 -4.47 -2.58
N LEU A 163 -9.27 -3.70 -2.53
CA LEU A 163 -10.32 -3.86 -1.53
C LEU A 163 -11.43 -4.84 -1.96
N ARG A 164 -11.70 -4.92 -3.27
CA ARG A 164 -12.86 -5.64 -3.81
C ARG A 164 -12.49 -6.89 -4.61
N THR A 165 -11.19 -7.17 -4.76
CA THR A 165 -10.71 -8.39 -5.44
C THR A 165 -9.59 -9.07 -4.65
N VAL A 166 -9.30 -10.31 -5.01
CA VAL A 166 -8.18 -11.10 -4.48
C VAL A 166 -6.96 -11.10 -5.41
N GLN A 167 -7.08 -10.49 -6.59
CA GLN A 167 -6.01 -10.45 -7.57
C GLN A 167 -4.91 -9.47 -7.14
N ILE A 168 -3.65 -9.91 -7.23
CA ILE A 168 -2.50 -9.03 -7.03
C ILE A 168 -2.07 -8.52 -8.39
N PRO A 169 -2.07 -7.19 -8.63
CA PRO A 169 -1.64 -6.63 -9.91
C PRO A 169 -0.20 -7.05 -10.23
N GLN A 170 0.07 -7.30 -11.52
CA GLN A 170 1.38 -7.70 -11.98
C GLN A 170 1.92 -6.67 -12.98
N LEU A 171 3.11 -6.16 -12.72
CA LEU A 171 3.83 -5.33 -13.67
C LEU A 171 4.66 -6.22 -14.61
N ASP A 172 4.18 -6.41 -15.84
CA ASP A 172 4.98 -7.00 -16.90
C ASP A 172 5.89 -5.92 -17.48
N TYR A 173 7.18 -6.19 -17.60
CA TYR A 173 8.10 -5.22 -18.17
C TYR A 173 9.28 -5.87 -18.93
N PHE A 174 9.75 -5.18 -19.95
CA PHE A 174 10.94 -5.52 -20.72
C PHE A 174 11.89 -4.31 -20.77
N VAL A 175 13.15 -4.51 -20.45
CA VAL A 175 14.19 -3.48 -20.50
C VAL A 175 15.12 -3.78 -21.66
N ASP A 176 15.02 -3.00 -22.74
CA ASP A 176 15.98 -2.99 -23.82
C ASP A 176 17.18 -2.11 -23.43
N SER A 177 18.25 -2.75 -22.96
CA SER A 177 19.44 -2.02 -22.52
C SER A 177 20.22 -1.39 -23.68
N ALA A 178 20.13 -1.93 -24.91
CA ALA A 178 20.82 -1.39 -26.06
C ALA A 178 20.11 -0.14 -26.61
N ALA A 179 18.79 -0.17 -26.66
CA ALA A 179 17.98 0.96 -27.12
C ALA A 179 17.61 1.94 -25.98
N ALA A 180 18.00 1.64 -24.74
CA ALA A 180 17.61 2.37 -23.54
C ALA A 180 16.08 2.60 -23.46
N LYS A 181 15.30 1.53 -23.61
CA LYS A 181 13.82 1.55 -23.60
C LYS A 181 13.26 0.63 -22.54
N LEU A 182 12.13 1.03 -21.99
CA LEU A 182 11.27 0.23 -21.13
C LEU A 182 9.92 0.03 -21.82
N THR A 183 9.54 -1.23 -22.03
CA THR A 183 8.18 -1.62 -22.43
C THR A 183 7.50 -2.24 -21.23
N TYR A 184 6.27 -1.80 -20.88
CA TYR A 184 5.62 -2.21 -19.64
C TYR A 184 4.10 -2.14 -19.73
N ARG A 185 3.42 -2.94 -18.90
CA ARG A 185 1.96 -2.91 -18.72
C ARG A 185 1.54 -3.44 -17.36
N TRP A 186 0.28 -3.22 -17.01
CA TRP A 186 -0.39 -3.99 -15.97
C TRP A 186 -0.98 -5.29 -16.53
N ALA A 187 -0.84 -6.37 -15.77
CA ALA A 187 -1.46 -7.68 -15.96
C ALA A 187 -2.10 -8.14 -14.64
N ASN A 188 -2.90 -9.19 -14.68
CA ASN A 188 -3.60 -9.75 -13.51
C ASN A 188 -4.30 -8.70 -12.65
N CYS A 189 -5.05 -7.81 -13.30
CA CYS A 189 -5.75 -6.70 -12.67
C CYS A 189 -7.15 -6.50 -13.28
N ILE A 190 -7.98 -5.71 -12.63
CA ILE A 190 -9.30 -5.34 -13.13
C ILE A 190 -9.19 -4.45 -14.38
N ASP A 191 -10.27 -4.40 -15.14
CA ASP A 191 -10.35 -3.52 -16.31
C ASP A 191 -10.19 -2.04 -15.92
N GLY A 192 -9.35 -1.35 -16.69
CA GLY A 192 -9.05 0.06 -16.46
C GLY A 192 -8.10 0.34 -15.29
N PHE A 193 -7.46 -0.68 -14.72
CA PHE A 193 -6.43 -0.49 -13.70
C PHE A 193 -5.26 0.33 -14.25
N ASP A 194 -4.91 1.42 -13.56
CA ASP A 194 -4.00 2.45 -14.05
C ASP A 194 -3.10 3.03 -12.95
N MET A 195 -2.90 2.31 -11.87
CA MET A 195 -2.08 2.77 -10.74
C MET A 195 -0.70 3.24 -11.21
N PRO A 196 -0.27 4.48 -10.84
CA PRO A 196 1.05 4.97 -11.22
C PRO A 196 2.17 4.28 -10.42
N ILE A 197 3.33 4.17 -11.05
CA ILE A 197 4.58 3.72 -10.41
C ILE A 197 5.62 4.81 -10.56
N THR A 198 6.43 5.04 -9.53
CA THR A 198 7.51 6.01 -9.56
C THR A 198 8.87 5.31 -9.69
N ILE A 199 9.69 5.76 -10.62
CA ILE A 199 11.12 5.42 -10.69
C ILE A 199 11.82 6.23 -9.60
N LEU A 200 12.11 5.61 -8.45
CA LEU A 200 12.60 6.34 -7.27
C LEU A 200 13.91 7.08 -7.50
N ALA A 201 14.75 6.60 -8.43
CA ALA A 201 16.03 7.23 -8.74
C ALA A 201 15.91 8.64 -9.35
N THR A 202 14.80 8.93 -10.05
CA THR A 202 14.58 10.20 -10.75
C THR A 202 13.28 10.89 -10.37
N GLY A 203 12.40 10.20 -9.63
CA GLY A 203 11.05 10.68 -9.33
C GLY A 203 10.09 10.64 -10.52
N LYS A 204 10.51 10.08 -11.67
CA LYS A 204 9.68 9.98 -12.87
C LYS A 204 8.53 9.03 -12.65
N LYS A 205 7.31 9.51 -12.88
CA LYS A 205 6.10 8.70 -12.80
C LYS A 205 5.87 7.95 -14.12
N LEU A 206 5.62 6.65 -14.00
CA LEU A 206 5.09 5.80 -15.05
C LEU A 206 3.58 5.69 -14.86
N GLN A 207 2.86 5.68 -15.97
CA GLN A 207 1.41 5.45 -15.98
C GLN A 207 1.11 4.17 -16.78
N PRO A 208 1.29 2.99 -16.18
CA PRO A 208 0.97 1.73 -16.83
C PRO A 208 -0.53 1.61 -17.08
N SER A 209 -0.90 0.81 -18.06
CA SER A 209 -2.28 0.37 -18.31
C SER A 209 -2.23 -1.11 -18.72
N THR A 210 -3.37 -1.71 -18.98
CA THR A 210 -3.43 -3.12 -19.45
C THR A 210 -2.83 -3.32 -20.86
N LYS A 211 -2.56 -2.22 -21.59
CA LYS A 211 -1.87 -2.24 -22.87
C LYS A 211 -0.39 -1.91 -22.70
N PHE A 212 0.48 -2.53 -23.49
CA PHE A 212 1.88 -2.20 -23.48
C PHE A 212 2.15 -0.74 -23.87
N LYS A 213 3.03 -0.10 -23.12
CA LYS A 213 3.57 1.22 -23.39
C LYS A 213 5.09 1.13 -23.43
N THR A 214 5.71 1.91 -24.31
CA THR A 214 7.18 1.98 -24.41
C THR A 214 7.64 3.42 -24.17
N ILE A 215 8.66 3.58 -23.33
CA ILE A 215 9.31 4.86 -23.07
C ILE A 215 10.82 4.74 -23.20
N LYS A 216 11.48 5.87 -23.40
CA LYS A 216 12.95 5.97 -23.28
C LYS A 216 13.33 6.14 -21.81
N LEU A 217 14.41 5.48 -21.43
CA LEU A 217 15.05 5.60 -20.12
C LEU A 217 16.35 6.41 -20.26
N ASP A 218 16.67 7.21 -19.27
CA ASP A 218 18.04 7.72 -19.12
C ASP A 218 18.95 6.67 -18.44
N ALA A 219 20.25 6.99 -18.33
CA ALA A 219 21.23 6.06 -17.76
C ALA A 219 20.95 5.71 -16.29
N THR A 220 20.42 6.67 -15.51
CA THR A 220 20.07 6.48 -14.09
C THR A 220 18.85 5.58 -13.94
N GLU A 221 17.81 5.81 -14.75
CA GLU A 221 16.59 5.01 -14.80
C GLU A 221 16.88 3.56 -15.23
N LEU A 222 17.72 3.40 -16.25
CA LEU A 222 18.15 2.08 -16.75
C LEU A 222 18.91 1.30 -15.67
N LYS A 223 19.82 1.95 -14.96
CA LYS A 223 20.56 1.36 -13.83
C LYS A 223 19.62 0.97 -12.70
N TRP A 224 18.62 1.80 -12.42
CA TRP A 224 17.64 1.54 -11.38
C TRP A 224 16.81 0.29 -11.70
N PHE A 225 16.25 0.15 -12.89
CA PHE A 225 15.46 -1.03 -13.28
C PHE A 225 16.23 -2.35 -13.22
N LYS A 226 17.54 -2.33 -13.36
CA LYS A 226 18.39 -3.53 -13.21
C LYS A 226 18.54 -4.02 -11.78
N LYS A 227 18.27 -3.19 -10.80
CA LYS A 227 18.57 -3.46 -9.37
C LYS A 227 17.38 -3.26 -8.44
N ALA A 228 16.34 -2.53 -8.87
CA ALA A 228 15.24 -2.15 -8.03
C ALA A 228 14.38 -3.36 -7.66
N ASN A 229 14.05 -3.46 -6.39
CA ASN A 229 12.96 -4.30 -5.92
C ASN A 229 11.70 -3.43 -5.83
N ILE A 230 10.96 -3.32 -6.95
CA ILE A 230 9.75 -2.50 -7.06
C ILE A 230 8.68 -3.00 -6.09
N GLU A 231 8.63 -4.31 -5.86
CA GLU A 231 7.66 -4.93 -4.95
C GLU A 231 7.82 -4.46 -3.51
N ARG A 232 8.98 -3.95 -3.11
CA ARG A 232 9.21 -3.46 -1.76
C ARG A 232 8.36 -2.23 -1.42
N GLN A 233 8.10 -1.37 -2.42
CA GLN A 233 7.28 -0.16 -2.29
C GLN A 233 5.81 -0.38 -2.66
N TYR A 234 5.55 -1.32 -3.55
CA TYR A 234 4.20 -1.58 -4.07
C TYR A 234 3.78 -3.01 -3.79
N TYR A 235 2.56 -3.21 -3.33
CA TYR A 235 2.00 -4.56 -3.19
C TYR A 235 1.54 -5.08 -4.55
N ILE A 236 2.50 -5.47 -5.35
CA ILE A 236 2.35 -6.01 -6.71
C ILE A 236 3.23 -7.24 -6.88
N LYS A 237 3.06 -7.93 -8.01
CA LYS A 237 4.06 -8.85 -8.56
C LYS A 237 4.77 -8.17 -9.71
N THR A 238 6.01 -8.58 -9.98
CA THR A 238 6.78 -8.13 -11.14
C THR A 238 7.16 -9.31 -12.03
N GLN A 239 7.04 -9.12 -13.34
CA GLN A 239 7.45 -10.10 -14.34
C GLN A 239 8.34 -9.44 -15.40
N GLN A 240 9.63 -9.72 -15.34
CA GLN A 240 10.52 -9.32 -16.42
C GLN A 240 10.34 -10.27 -17.62
N LEU A 241 10.01 -9.69 -18.77
CA LEU A 241 9.84 -10.43 -20.02
C LEU A 241 11.20 -10.69 -20.67
N ILE A 242 11.32 -11.82 -21.37
CA ILE A 242 12.56 -12.27 -22.03
C ILE A 242 12.78 -11.52 -23.35
N SER A 243 11.72 -11.09 -24.01
CA SER A 243 11.74 -10.38 -25.28
C SER A 243 10.76 -9.19 -25.26
N ASN A 244 10.96 -8.29 -26.20
CA ASN A 244 10.01 -7.19 -26.42
C ASN A 244 8.68 -7.75 -26.93
N PRO A 245 7.55 -7.49 -26.24
CA PRO A 245 6.23 -7.99 -26.59
C PRO A 245 5.64 -7.33 -27.84
#